data_929d829a2d10e8de418ee186a63b73ba
#
_entry.id   929d829a2d10e8de418ee186a63b73ba
#
_cell.length_a   1.000
_cell.length_b   1.000
_cell.length_c   1.000
_cell.angle_alpha   90.00
_cell.angle_beta   90.00
_cell.angle_gamma   90.00
#
_symmetry.space_group_name_H-M   'P 1'
#
loop_
_entity.id
_entity.type
_entity.pdbx_description
1 polymer ?
#
loop_
_entity_poly.entity_id
_entity_poly.type
_entity_poly.pdbx_seq_one_letter_code
_entity_poly.pdbx_strand_id
1 'polypeptide(L)'
;MSDGLRVALTFDAEHPDRPHHGAHAGWVLDELRRLEVRASVFLQGRWVEAFPDLARRVAAEGHLVGHHSFYHARMPLLSDDGFAEDIREAERVIIETTGTDPRPWARFPFGAGADRADLVERLGELGYRHIGWDVEVYEWDPGRTADEIAGRAVDGVLAHGDGAILLLHTWPDPVAPALGEIVERLRAEGARFVGLDELGLPDGLTPIGQPQPPLAAPVG
;
A
#
# COMPACT_ATOMS: atom_id res chain seq x y z
N MET A 1 -8.97 7.43 28.63
CA MET A 1 -8.99 8.46 27.57
C MET A 1 -8.89 7.67 26.26
N SER A 2 -9.88 7.72 25.39
CA SER A 2 -9.77 7.03 24.10
C SER A 2 -8.58 7.64 23.37
N ASP A 3 -7.56 6.83 23.06
CA ASP A 3 -6.52 7.19 22.12
C ASP A 3 -7.24 7.50 20.79
N GLY A 4 -7.25 8.73 20.35
CA GLY A 4 -8.05 9.20 19.22
C GLY A 4 -8.01 8.28 17.99
N LEU A 5 -8.78 8.59 16.96
CA LEU A 5 -8.85 7.84 15.71
C LEU A 5 -7.47 7.75 15.04
N ARG A 6 -6.83 6.55 15.05
CA ARG A 6 -5.58 6.30 14.32
C ARG A 6 -5.89 5.78 12.93
N VAL A 7 -5.18 6.29 11.94
CA VAL A 7 -5.36 5.91 10.54
C VAL A 7 -4.00 5.66 9.91
N ALA A 8 -3.79 4.49 9.30
CA ALA A 8 -2.63 4.22 8.49
C ALA A 8 -2.96 4.46 7.00
N LEU A 9 -2.34 5.49 6.42
CA LEU A 9 -2.32 5.63 4.96
C LEU A 9 -1.30 4.65 4.40
N THR A 10 -1.74 3.75 3.52
CA THR A 10 -0.87 2.79 2.86
C THR A 10 -0.95 2.93 1.36
N PHE A 11 0.19 2.84 0.70
CA PHE A 11 0.31 2.98 -0.75
C PHE A 11 0.99 1.77 -1.34
N ASP A 12 0.45 1.26 -2.46
CA ASP A 12 1.12 0.29 -3.29
C ASP A 12 1.81 1.04 -4.45
N ALA A 13 3.14 0.96 -4.49
CA ALA A 13 3.98 1.55 -5.53
C ALA A 13 4.34 0.46 -6.54
N GLU A 14 3.63 0.46 -7.66
CA GLU A 14 3.58 -0.62 -8.62
C GLU A 14 3.45 -0.15 -10.07
N HIS A 15 3.41 -1.06 -11.04
CA HIS A 15 3.16 -0.80 -12.46
C HIS A 15 4.11 0.20 -13.12
N PRO A 16 5.44 -0.05 -13.14
CA PRO A 16 6.41 0.90 -13.70
C PRO A 16 6.24 1.16 -15.19
N ASP A 17 5.58 0.25 -15.90
CA ASP A 17 5.42 0.30 -17.36
C ASP A 17 4.28 1.23 -17.83
N ARG A 18 3.48 1.78 -16.92
CA ARG A 18 2.41 2.70 -17.30
C ARG A 18 2.93 4.13 -17.48
N PRO A 19 2.39 4.92 -18.43
CA PRO A 19 2.80 6.31 -18.65
C PRO A 19 2.63 7.16 -17.38
N HIS A 20 3.55 8.08 -17.16
CA HIS A 20 3.51 9.09 -16.09
C HIS A 20 3.59 8.60 -14.64
N HIS A 21 3.70 7.31 -14.38
CA HIS A 21 3.70 6.77 -13.00
C HIS A 21 4.78 7.36 -12.09
N GLY A 22 5.98 7.59 -12.62
CA GLY A 22 7.03 8.24 -11.84
C GLY A 22 6.65 9.66 -11.40
N ALA A 23 5.99 10.42 -12.27
CA ALA A 23 5.52 11.77 -11.94
C ALA A 23 4.42 11.72 -10.86
N HIS A 24 3.43 10.83 -11.02
CA HIS A 24 2.32 10.70 -10.06
C HIS A 24 2.81 10.27 -8.68
N ALA A 25 3.69 9.28 -8.61
CA ALA A 25 4.32 8.87 -7.36
C ALA A 25 5.10 10.02 -6.71
N GLY A 26 5.79 10.83 -7.52
CA GLY A 26 6.47 12.04 -7.04
C GLY A 26 5.50 13.05 -6.43
N TRP A 27 4.35 13.29 -7.05
CA TRP A 27 3.31 14.19 -6.52
C TRP A 27 2.67 13.66 -5.23
N VAL A 28 2.45 12.35 -5.12
CA VAL A 28 1.97 11.73 -3.88
C VAL A 28 2.95 11.98 -2.74
N LEU A 29 4.26 11.76 -2.96
CA LEU A 29 5.29 12.02 -1.94
C LEU A 29 5.40 13.52 -1.60
N ASP A 30 5.31 14.41 -2.59
CA ASP A 30 5.30 15.86 -2.35
C ASP A 30 4.13 16.28 -1.49
N GLU A 31 2.95 15.70 -1.73
CA GLU A 31 1.75 16.01 -0.96
C GLU A 31 1.81 15.43 0.46
N LEU A 32 2.28 14.20 0.65
CA LEU A 32 2.51 13.63 1.99
C LEU A 32 3.46 14.49 2.82
N ARG A 33 4.55 14.97 2.20
CA ARG A 33 5.49 15.89 2.85
C ARG A 33 4.83 17.22 3.21
N ARG A 34 4.04 17.82 2.29
CA ARG A 34 3.32 19.07 2.54
C ARG A 34 2.34 18.95 3.71
N LEU A 35 1.68 17.80 3.81
CA LEU A 35 0.70 17.50 4.85
C LEU A 35 1.34 17.04 6.16
N GLU A 36 2.65 16.83 6.18
CA GLU A 36 3.38 16.26 7.33
C GLU A 36 2.77 14.92 7.78
N VAL A 37 2.49 14.03 6.81
CA VAL A 37 1.91 12.72 7.05
C VAL A 37 2.93 11.63 6.77
N ARG A 38 3.18 10.79 7.78
CA ARG A 38 3.91 9.54 7.62
C ARG A 38 2.96 8.48 7.07
N ALA A 39 3.36 7.82 5.99
CA ALA A 39 2.62 6.74 5.37
C ALA A 39 3.42 5.42 5.41
N SER A 40 2.80 4.32 4.99
CA SER A 40 3.48 3.05 4.73
C SER A 40 3.40 2.74 3.24
N VAL A 41 4.52 2.51 2.59
CA VAL A 41 4.60 2.32 1.14
C VAL A 41 5.13 0.92 0.82
N PHE A 42 4.31 0.11 0.17
CA PHE A 42 4.67 -1.22 -0.28
C PHE A 42 5.28 -1.15 -1.68
N LEU A 43 6.57 -1.44 -1.79
CA LEU A 43 7.36 -1.26 -3.00
C LEU A 43 7.41 -2.55 -3.82
N GLN A 44 6.95 -2.50 -5.07
CA GLN A 44 7.20 -3.55 -6.05
C GLN A 44 8.66 -3.49 -6.53
N GLY A 45 9.35 -4.63 -6.62
CA GLY A 45 10.76 -4.67 -7.00
C GLY A 45 11.04 -4.01 -8.36
N ARG A 46 10.26 -4.34 -9.40
CA ARG A 46 10.40 -3.70 -10.73
C ARG A 46 10.13 -2.19 -10.72
N TRP A 47 9.25 -1.73 -9.84
CA TRP A 47 9.02 -0.30 -9.66
C TRP A 47 10.24 0.39 -9.03
N VAL A 48 10.89 -0.27 -8.07
CA VAL A 48 12.13 0.23 -7.46
C VAL A 48 13.26 0.34 -8.49
N GLU A 49 13.40 -0.66 -9.37
CA GLU A 49 14.38 -0.60 -10.47
C GLU A 49 14.10 0.54 -11.46
N ALA A 50 12.82 0.78 -11.76
CA ALA A 50 12.42 1.82 -12.70
C ALA A 50 12.53 3.25 -12.10
N PHE A 51 12.28 3.39 -10.79
CA PHE A 51 12.23 4.68 -10.09
C PHE A 51 13.07 4.70 -8.81
N PRO A 52 14.38 4.41 -8.89
CA PRO A 52 15.22 4.26 -7.70
C PRO A 52 15.30 5.52 -6.83
N ASP A 53 15.21 6.71 -7.43
CA ASP A 53 15.24 7.97 -6.68
C ASP A 53 13.95 8.17 -5.87
N LEU A 54 12.80 7.76 -6.40
CA LEU A 54 11.54 7.78 -5.65
C LEU A 54 11.52 6.76 -4.52
N ALA A 55 12.07 5.56 -4.76
CA ALA A 55 12.21 4.55 -3.71
C ALA A 55 13.11 5.06 -2.56
N ARG A 56 14.23 5.72 -2.88
CA ARG A 56 15.08 6.36 -1.86
C ARG A 56 14.34 7.46 -1.11
N ARG A 57 13.52 8.26 -1.80
CA ARG A 57 12.71 9.30 -1.16
C ARG A 57 11.74 8.71 -0.14
N VAL A 58 11.06 7.61 -0.46
CA VAL A 58 10.14 6.93 0.49
C VAL A 58 10.85 6.67 1.82
N ALA A 59 12.06 6.10 1.79
CA ALA A 59 12.82 5.82 3.00
C ALA A 59 13.35 7.10 3.67
N ALA A 60 13.92 8.02 2.89
CA ALA A 60 14.57 9.24 3.39
C ALA A 60 13.56 10.24 4.01
N GLU A 61 12.33 10.27 3.53
CA GLU A 61 11.25 11.11 4.06
C GLU A 61 10.56 10.45 5.27
N GLY A 62 11.04 9.28 5.74
CA GLY A 62 10.61 8.64 6.98
C GLY A 62 9.34 7.80 6.85
N HIS A 63 8.90 7.51 5.63
CA HIS A 63 7.81 6.57 5.40
C HIS A 63 8.25 5.15 5.75
N LEU A 64 7.31 4.32 6.19
CA LEU A 64 7.56 2.90 6.39
C LEU A 64 7.67 2.22 5.01
N VAL A 65 8.75 1.48 4.81
CA VAL A 65 9.00 0.69 3.60
C VAL A 65 8.45 -0.71 3.81
N GLY A 66 7.55 -1.15 2.93
CA GLY A 66 7.04 -2.51 2.85
C GLY A 66 7.39 -3.16 1.52
N HIS A 67 7.06 -4.43 1.39
CA HIS A 67 7.36 -5.29 0.26
C HIS A 67 6.09 -5.60 -0.55
N HIS A 68 6.12 -5.46 -1.88
CA HIS A 68 4.97 -5.71 -2.77
C HIS A 68 5.30 -6.65 -3.95
N SER A 69 6.03 -7.77 -3.66
CA SER A 69 6.47 -8.68 -4.73
C SER A 69 7.48 -8.05 -5.71
N PHE A 70 8.14 -8.85 -6.51
CA PHE A 70 9.00 -8.32 -7.56
C PHE A 70 8.24 -8.05 -8.86
N TYR A 71 7.51 -9.07 -9.35
CA TYR A 71 6.80 -9.02 -10.64
C TYR A 71 5.35 -8.55 -10.54
N HIS A 72 4.81 -8.31 -9.34
CA HIS A 72 3.39 -8.05 -9.12
C HIS A 72 2.51 -9.24 -9.57
N ALA A 73 3.01 -10.46 -9.31
CA ALA A 73 2.30 -11.67 -9.67
C ALA A 73 1.21 -12.02 -8.65
N ARG A 74 0.15 -12.68 -9.09
CA ARG A 74 -0.80 -13.30 -8.17
C ARG A 74 -0.12 -14.49 -7.49
N MET A 75 0.14 -14.40 -6.19
CA MET A 75 0.93 -15.37 -5.42
C MET A 75 0.47 -16.83 -5.60
N PRO A 76 -0.85 -17.16 -5.66
CA PRO A 76 -1.31 -18.53 -5.87
C PRO A 76 -0.95 -19.15 -7.22
N LEU A 77 -0.48 -18.35 -8.19
CA LEU A 77 -0.09 -18.84 -9.52
C LEU A 77 1.41 -19.18 -9.61
N LEU A 78 2.18 -18.85 -8.60
CA LEU A 78 3.61 -19.15 -8.55
C LEU A 78 3.84 -20.58 -8.03
N SER A 79 4.88 -21.24 -8.56
CA SER A 79 5.42 -22.43 -7.93
C SER A 79 6.06 -22.09 -6.58
N ASP A 80 6.37 -23.10 -5.79
CA ASP A 80 7.01 -22.92 -4.50
C ASP A 80 8.33 -22.18 -4.58
N ASP A 81 9.18 -22.58 -5.51
CA ASP A 81 10.46 -21.91 -5.74
C ASP A 81 10.25 -20.50 -6.30
N GLY A 82 9.32 -20.33 -7.25
CA GLY A 82 9.00 -19.04 -7.85
C GLY A 82 8.45 -18.02 -6.84
N PHE A 83 7.66 -18.47 -5.86
CA PHE A 83 7.20 -17.63 -4.77
C PHE A 83 8.37 -17.09 -3.93
N ALA A 84 9.25 -18.00 -3.50
CA ALA A 84 10.40 -17.61 -2.66
C ALA A 84 11.40 -16.73 -3.43
N GLU A 85 11.59 -17.00 -4.73
CA GLU A 85 12.47 -16.21 -5.60
C GLU A 85 11.93 -14.80 -5.81
N ASP A 86 10.63 -14.65 -6.11
CA ASP A 86 9.98 -13.35 -6.29
C ASP A 86 10.10 -12.46 -5.02
N ILE A 87 9.86 -13.06 -3.84
CA ILE A 87 9.99 -12.34 -2.56
C ILE A 87 11.44 -11.91 -2.32
N ARG A 88 12.42 -12.82 -2.46
CA ARG A 88 13.84 -12.51 -2.20
C ARG A 88 14.40 -11.48 -3.18
N GLU A 89 13.98 -11.53 -4.43
CA GLU A 89 14.47 -10.58 -5.44
C GLU A 89 13.96 -9.17 -5.17
N ALA A 90 12.67 -9.02 -4.80
CA ALA A 90 12.17 -7.71 -4.39
C ALA A 90 12.86 -7.20 -3.11
N GLU A 91 13.06 -8.06 -2.11
CA GLU A 91 13.81 -7.71 -0.89
C GLU A 91 15.20 -7.17 -1.23
N ARG A 92 15.93 -7.92 -2.07
CA ARG A 92 17.29 -7.53 -2.49
C ARG A 92 17.30 -6.13 -3.12
N VAL A 93 16.44 -5.90 -4.10
CA VAL A 93 16.38 -4.62 -4.83
C VAL A 93 15.97 -3.46 -3.91
N ILE A 94 15.00 -3.69 -3.02
CA ILE A 94 14.56 -2.69 -2.05
C ILE A 94 15.72 -2.31 -1.12
N ILE A 95 16.39 -3.30 -0.51
CA ILE A 95 17.51 -3.04 0.41
C ILE A 95 18.68 -2.35 -0.29
N GLU A 96 19.09 -2.84 -1.46
CA GLU A 96 20.20 -2.25 -2.23
C GLU A 96 19.91 -0.80 -2.65
N THR A 97 18.64 -0.48 -2.93
CA THR A 97 18.26 0.86 -3.39
C THR A 97 18.04 1.84 -2.24
N THR A 98 17.30 1.41 -1.21
CA THR A 98 16.83 2.30 -0.13
C THR A 98 17.68 2.24 1.12
N GLY A 99 18.48 1.19 1.30
CA GLY A 99 19.20 0.91 2.55
C GLY A 99 18.30 0.44 3.69
N THR A 100 17.01 0.18 3.43
CA THR A 100 16.02 -0.19 4.44
C THR A 100 15.55 -1.62 4.25
N ASP A 101 15.55 -2.41 5.32
CA ASP A 101 14.94 -3.74 5.33
C ASP A 101 13.41 -3.60 5.40
N PRO A 102 12.64 -4.11 4.41
CA PRO A 102 11.19 -3.99 4.39
C PRO A 102 10.48 -4.91 5.38
N ARG A 103 11.22 -5.84 6.03
CA ARG A 103 10.62 -6.75 7.03
C ARG A 103 10.11 -6.01 8.27
N PRO A 104 9.03 -6.46 8.86
CA PRO A 104 8.24 -7.66 8.51
C PRO A 104 7.06 -7.36 7.56
N TRP A 105 7.03 -6.24 6.86
CA TRP A 105 5.86 -5.71 6.16
C TRP A 105 5.79 -6.16 4.71
N ALA A 106 4.80 -6.99 4.36
CA ALA A 106 4.54 -7.38 2.98
C ALA A 106 3.04 -7.32 2.65
N ARG A 107 2.73 -6.98 1.40
CA ARG A 107 1.38 -7.04 0.86
C ARG A 107 1.40 -7.85 -0.43
N PHE A 108 0.52 -8.86 -0.52
CA PHE A 108 0.37 -9.62 -1.74
C PHE A 108 -0.34 -8.78 -2.82
N PRO A 109 0.17 -8.79 -4.06
CA PRO A 109 -0.52 -8.14 -5.17
C PRO A 109 -1.97 -8.58 -5.29
N PHE A 110 -2.88 -7.63 -5.46
CA PHE A 110 -4.33 -7.85 -5.52
C PHE A 110 -4.92 -8.50 -4.25
N GLY A 111 -4.21 -8.59 -3.15
CA GLY A 111 -4.57 -9.42 -2.00
C GLY A 111 -4.63 -10.92 -2.31
N ALA A 112 -4.19 -11.34 -3.50
CA ALA A 112 -4.34 -12.72 -3.98
C ALA A 112 -3.47 -13.70 -3.18
N GLY A 113 -4.12 -14.61 -2.48
CA GLY A 113 -3.49 -15.62 -1.62
C GLY A 113 -3.45 -15.26 -0.14
N ALA A 114 -3.96 -14.09 0.24
CA ALA A 114 -4.03 -13.69 1.65
C ALA A 114 -4.99 -14.55 2.49
N ASP A 115 -5.94 -15.22 1.85
CA ASP A 115 -6.83 -16.23 2.42
C ASP A 115 -6.25 -17.66 2.45
N ARG A 116 -5.04 -17.84 1.88
CA ARG A 116 -4.33 -19.10 1.78
C ARG A 116 -3.31 -19.22 2.94
N ALA A 117 -3.65 -20.02 3.94
CA ALA A 117 -2.81 -20.24 5.13
C ALA A 117 -1.40 -20.74 4.76
N ASP A 118 -1.29 -21.62 3.76
CA ASP A 118 -0.02 -22.14 3.27
C ASP A 118 0.89 -21.06 2.65
N LEU A 119 0.33 -20.09 1.93
CA LEU A 119 1.11 -18.98 1.36
C LEU A 119 1.53 -17.97 2.43
N VAL A 120 0.66 -17.71 3.40
CA VAL A 120 0.97 -16.82 4.52
C VAL A 120 2.03 -17.41 5.44
N GLU A 121 1.96 -18.72 5.72
CA GLU A 121 2.99 -19.44 6.48
C GLU A 121 4.36 -19.35 5.77
N ARG A 122 4.40 -19.62 4.46
CA ARG A 122 5.63 -19.50 3.66
C ARG A 122 6.18 -18.07 3.61
N LEU A 123 5.30 -17.07 3.55
CA LEU A 123 5.72 -15.67 3.68
C LEU A 123 6.35 -15.43 5.05
N GLY A 124 5.77 -16.02 6.11
CA GLY A 124 6.30 -15.98 7.48
C GLY A 124 7.68 -16.62 7.62
N GLU A 125 7.95 -17.76 6.94
CA GLU A 125 9.27 -18.41 6.89
C GLU A 125 10.35 -17.51 6.29
N LEU A 126 9.96 -16.56 5.43
CA LEU A 126 10.86 -15.56 4.83
C LEU A 126 11.00 -14.30 5.72
N GLY A 127 10.38 -14.28 6.90
CA GLY A 127 10.44 -13.17 7.85
C GLY A 127 9.43 -12.05 7.61
N TYR A 128 8.42 -12.29 6.77
CA TYR A 128 7.37 -11.33 6.46
C TYR A 128 6.03 -11.72 7.05
N ARG A 129 5.17 -10.72 7.21
CA ARG A 129 3.75 -10.91 7.48
C ARG A 129 2.92 -10.15 6.44
N HIS A 130 1.85 -10.77 6.01
CA HIS A 130 0.92 -10.13 5.08
C HIS A 130 0.13 -9.03 5.77
N ILE A 131 0.07 -7.85 5.14
CA ILE A 131 -0.74 -6.71 5.57
C ILE A 131 -1.82 -6.46 4.52
N GLY A 132 -3.07 -6.61 4.93
CA GLY A 132 -4.23 -6.26 4.13
C GLY A 132 -4.61 -4.78 4.26
N TRP A 133 -5.89 -4.49 4.06
CA TRP A 133 -6.49 -3.16 4.23
C TRP A 133 -7.94 -3.30 4.68
N ASP A 134 -8.45 -2.25 5.30
CA ASP A 134 -9.83 -2.17 5.76
C ASP A 134 -10.68 -1.31 4.83
N VAL A 135 -10.05 -0.30 4.22
CA VAL A 135 -10.73 0.67 3.35
C VAL A 135 -10.07 0.70 1.99
N GLU A 136 -10.87 0.56 0.94
CA GLU A 136 -10.47 0.61 -0.47
C GLU A 136 -11.38 1.58 -1.21
N VAL A 137 -10.82 2.47 -2.00
CA VAL A 137 -11.57 3.57 -2.64
C VAL A 137 -11.72 3.42 -4.15
N TYR A 138 -11.05 2.42 -4.75
CA TYR A 138 -11.08 2.14 -6.18
C TYR A 138 -10.70 3.35 -7.03
N GLU A 139 -9.64 4.03 -6.65
CA GLU A 139 -9.16 5.26 -7.32
C GLU A 139 -8.64 5.03 -8.73
N TRP A 140 -8.38 3.78 -9.09
CA TRP A 140 -8.00 3.38 -10.44
C TRP A 140 -9.18 3.25 -11.42
N ASP A 141 -10.43 3.32 -10.94
CA ASP A 141 -11.60 3.25 -11.81
C ASP A 141 -11.62 4.45 -12.76
N PRO A 142 -11.82 4.24 -14.07
CA PRO A 142 -11.88 5.34 -15.02
C PRO A 142 -12.95 6.38 -14.67
N GLY A 143 -12.54 7.65 -14.67
CA GLY A 143 -13.44 8.77 -14.37
C GLY A 143 -13.68 9.07 -12.90
N ARG A 144 -13.02 8.34 -11.98
CA ARG A 144 -13.05 8.65 -10.55
C ARG A 144 -12.43 10.02 -10.28
N THR A 145 -13.14 10.89 -9.58
CA THR A 145 -12.66 12.22 -9.21
C THR A 145 -11.95 12.22 -7.85
N ALA A 146 -11.14 13.24 -7.59
CA ALA A 146 -10.49 13.42 -6.29
C ALA A 146 -11.51 13.52 -5.14
N ASP A 147 -12.61 14.26 -5.33
CA ASP A 147 -13.68 14.40 -4.34
C ASP A 147 -14.36 13.05 -4.02
N GLU A 148 -14.61 12.22 -5.03
CA GLU A 148 -15.19 10.88 -4.81
C GLU A 148 -14.24 9.97 -4.05
N ILE A 149 -12.93 10.04 -4.34
CA ILE A 149 -11.89 9.31 -3.62
C ILE A 149 -11.86 9.77 -2.17
N ALA A 150 -11.80 11.08 -1.93
CA ALA A 150 -11.77 11.64 -0.60
C ALA A 150 -13.04 11.29 0.20
N GLY A 151 -14.22 11.41 -0.41
CA GLY A 151 -15.48 11.02 0.22
C GLY A 151 -15.48 9.56 0.67
N ARG A 152 -15.12 8.63 -0.23
CA ARG A 152 -15.06 7.19 0.07
C ARG A 152 -14.03 6.86 1.15
N ALA A 153 -12.86 7.49 1.10
CA ALA A 153 -11.81 7.28 2.10
C ALA A 153 -12.27 7.71 3.49
N VAL A 154 -12.84 8.91 3.60
CA VAL A 154 -13.33 9.44 4.87
C VAL A 154 -14.47 8.59 5.41
N ASP A 155 -15.49 8.30 4.59
CA ASP A 155 -16.65 7.50 5.01
C ASP A 155 -16.22 6.08 5.44
N GLY A 156 -15.30 5.45 4.69
CA GLY A 156 -14.79 4.13 5.02
C GLY A 156 -13.98 4.10 6.32
N VAL A 157 -13.09 5.06 6.51
CA VAL A 157 -12.29 5.19 7.73
C VAL A 157 -13.18 5.45 8.95
N LEU A 158 -14.15 6.36 8.85
CA LEU A 158 -15.07 6.65 9.95
C LEU A 158 -15.97 5.46 10.28
N ALA A 159 -16.38 4.70 9.27
CA ALA A 159 -17.17 3.48 9.47
C ALA A 159 -16.35 2.36 10.13
N HIS A 160 -15.06 2.22 9.81
CA HIS A 160 -14.17 1.26 10.45
C HIS A 160 -13.81 1.67 11.88
N GLY A 161 -13.42 2.91 12.08
CA GLY A 161 -12.98 3.46 13.35
C GLY A 161 -11.47 3.40 13.57
N ASP A 162 -11.04 3.34 14.85
CA ASP A 162 -9.62 3.37 15.23
C ASP A 162 -8.83 2.20 14.63
N GLY A 163 -7.66 2.51 14.07
CA GLY A 163 -6.75 1.55 13.49
C GLY A 163 -6.99 1.24 12.01
N ALA A 164 -7.87 1.99 11.33
CA ALA A 164 -8.17 1.79 9.92
C ALA A 164 -6.91 1.83 9.03
N ILE A 165 -6.78 0.84 8.16
CA ILE A 165 -5.75 0.76 7.12
C ILE A 165 -6.40 1.12 5.78
N LEU A 166 -6.07 2.30 5.25
CA LEU A 166 -6.56 2.78 3.97
C LEU A 166 -5.58 2.42 2.86
N LEU A 167 -6.06 1.69 1.85
CA LEU A 167 -5.31 1.38 0.62
C LEU A 167 -5.47 2.47 -0.41
N LEU A 168 -4.34 2.92 -0.94
CA LEU A 168 -4.20 3.78 -2.10
C LEU A 168 -3.05 3.26 -2.98
N HIS A 169 -3.00 3.71 -4.23
CA HIS A 169 -1.87 3.43 -5.12
C HIS A 169 -1.15 4.74 -5.50
N THR A 170 0.11 4.64 -5.87
CA THR A 170 0.90 5.84 -6.23
C THR A 170 0.68 6.30 -7.66
N TRP A 171 0.00 5.54 -8.49
CA TRP A 171 -0.06 5.76 -9.93
C TRP A 171 -1.35 6.42 -10.47
N PRO A 172 -2.55 6.35 -9.85
CA PRO A 172 -3.72 7.02 -10.38
C PRO A 172 -3.62 8.55 -10.22
N ASP A 173 -3.93 9.28 -11.29
CA ASP A 173 -3.89 10.75 -11.33
C ASP A 173 -4.61 11.44 -10.16
N PRO A 174 -5.83 11.00 -9.77
CA PRO A 174 -6.61 11.74 -8.77
C PRO A 174 -6.12 11.58 -7.33
N VAL A 175 -5.15 10.68 -7.05
CA VAL A 175 -4.75 10.36 -5.67
C VAL A 175 -4.05 11.54 -5.00
N ALA A 176 -3.06 12.15 -5.65
CA ALA A 176 -2.34 13.27 -5.03
C ALA A 176 -3.28 14.45 -4.69
N PRO A 177 -4.15 14.92 -5.59
CA PRO A 177 -5.11 15.97 -5.23
C PRO A 177 -6.15 15.53 -4.17
N ALA A 178 -6.51 14.25 -4.08
CA ALA A 178 -7.45 13.75 -3.07
C ALA A 178 -6.85 13.73 -1.65
N LEU A 179 -5.52 13.56 -1.52
CA LEU A 179 -4.86 13.41 -0.22
C LEU A 179 -5.09 14.60 0.70
N GLY A 180 -5.04 15.82 0.18
CA GLY A 180 -5.28 17.03 0.97
C GLY A 180 -6.63 16.98 1.67
N GLU A 181 -7.69 16.70 0.93
CA GLU A 181 -9.05 16.63 1.45
C GLU A 181 -9.24 15.45 2.41
N ILE A 182 -8.69 14.26 2.09
CA ILE A 182 -8.71 13.09 2.99
C ILE A 182 -8.13 13.46 4.36
N VAL A 183 -6.93 14.03 4.35
CA VAL A 183 -6.19 14.34 5.57
C VAL A 183 -6.88 15.45 6.37
N GLU A 184 -7.33 16.53 5.72
CA GLU A 184 -8.00 17.64 6.38
C GLU A 184 -9.32 17.21 7.03
N ARG A 185 -10.15 16.47 6.30
CA ARG A 185 -11.45 15.98 6.81
C ARG A 185 -11.27 14.99 7.96
N LEU A 186 -10.34 14.03 7.85
CA LEU A 186 -10.09 13.07 8.93
C LEU A 186 -9.47 13.73 10.16
N ARG A 187 -8.58 14.73 9.98
CA ARG A 187 -8.06 15.53 11.11
C ARG A 187 -9.15 16.31 11.82
N ALA A 188 -10.15 16.82 11.10
CA ALA A 188 -11.31 17.49 11.70
C ALA A 188 -12.13 16.53 12.58
N GLU A 189 -12.13 15.24 12.29
CA GLU A 189 -12.73 14.17 13.10
C GLU A 189 -11.78 13.64 14.20
N GLY A 190 -10.63 14.29 14.40
CA GLY A 190 -9.67 13.93 15.44
C GLY A 190 -8.70 12.80 15.06
N ALA A 191 -8.59 12.48 13.78
CA ALA A 191 -7.66 11.45 13.33
C ALA A 191 -6.20 11.87 13.45
N ARG A 192 -5.36 10.90 13.85
CA ARG A 192 -3.90 10.93 13.75
C ARG A 192 -3.44 9.94 12.68
N PHE A 193 -2.60 10.40 11.77
CA PHE A 193 -1.99 9.53 10.77
C PHE A 193 -0.73 8.90 11.36
N VAL A 194 -0.64 7.57 11.25
CA VAL A 194 0.41 6.75 11.86
C VAL A 194 0.96 5.74 10.85
N GLY A 195 2.19 5.27 11.08
CA GLY A 195 2.71 4.11 10.35
C GLY A 195 2.04 2.81 10.83
N LEU A 196 2.14 1.74 10.04
CA LEU A 196 1.65 0.41 10.42
C LEU A 196 2.29 -0.10 11.71
N ASP A 197 3.55 0.26 11.96
CA ASP A 197 4.32 -0.07 13.17
C ASP A 197 3.73 0.54 14.46
N GLU A 198 2.89 1.56 14.34
CA GLU A 198 2.25 2.24 15.46
C GLU A 198 0.82 1.73 15.74
N LEU A 199 0.25 0.91 14.87
CA LEU A 199 -1.11 0.38 15.05
C LEU A 199 -1.20 -0.73 16.11
N GLY A 200 -0.08 -1.38 16.46
CA GLY A 200 -0.11 -2.53 17.36
C GLY A 200 -0.85 -3.73 16.76
N LEU A 201 -0.67 -3.93 15.46
CA LEU A 201 -1.32 -5.03 14.74
C LEU A 201 -0.96 -6.38 15.36
N PRO A 202 -1.93 -7.29 15.56
CA PRO A 202 -1.70 -8.60 16.12
C PRO A 202 -0.73 -9.40 15.25
N ASP A 203 0.01 -10.32 15.88
CA ASP A 203 0.79 -11.30 15.13
C ASP A 203 -0.18 -12.22 14.37
N GLY A 204 -0.09 -12.24 13.05
CA GLY A 204 -0.96 -13.05 12.18
C GLY A 204 -1.57 -12.27 11.02
N LEU A 205 -2.59 -12.88 10.41
CA LEU A 205 -3.31 -12.32 9.27
C LEU A 205 -4.00 -11.00 9.64
N THR A 206 -3.67 -9.94 8.93
CA THR A 206 -4.47 -8.72 8.94
C THR A 206 -5.69 -8.94 8.03
N PRO A 207 -6.88 -8.43 8.38
CA PRO A 207 -8.07 -8.57 7.54
C PRO A 207 -7.79 -8.14 6.10
N ILE A 208 -8.29 -8.90 5.15
CA ILE A 208 -8.29 -8.53 3.74
C ILE A 208 -9.53 -7.66 3.56
N GLY A 209 -9.38 -6.45 3.02
CA GLY A 209 -10.50 -5.73 2.45
C GLY A 209 -11.25 -6.64 1.47
N GLN A 210 -12.54 -6.43 1.28
CA GLN A 210 -13.39 -7.34 0.50
C GLN A 210 -12.71 -7.79 -0.80
N PRO A 211 -12.79 -9.08 -1.18
CA PRO A 211 -12.16 -9.56 -2.40
C PRO A 211 -12.65 -8.75 -3.60
N GLN A 212 -11.72 -8.36 -4.46
CA GLN A 212 -12.05 -7.65 -5.70
C GLN A 212 -13.12 -8.44 -6.48
N PRO A 213 -14.16 -7.76 -6.97
CA PRO A 213 -15.07 -8.39 -7.91
C PRO A 213 -14.26 -8.89 -9.12
N PRO A 214 -14.64 -10.03 -9.73
CA PRO A 214 -13.95 -10.53 -10.91
C PRO A 214 -13.88 -9.43 -11.96
N LEU A 215 -12.69 -9.24 -12.55
CA LEU A 215 -12.50 -8.32 -13.68
C LEU A 215 -13.63 -8.54 -14.67
N ALA A 216 -14.39 -7.49 -14.97
CA ALA A 216 -15.36 -7.54 -16.06
C ALA A 216 -14.62 -8.01 -17.31
N ALA A 217 -15.19 -9.01 -18.00
CA ALA A 217 -14.63 -9.51 -19.24
C ALA A 217 -14.44 -8.31 -20.19
N PRO A 218 -13.34 -8.25 -20.97
CA PRO A 218 -13.14 -7.19 -21.93
C PRO A 218 -14.37 -7.14 -22.83
N VAL A 219 -15.01 -5.99 -22.91
CA VAL A 219 -16.08 -5.73 -23.87
C VAL A 219 -15.44 -5.82 -25.24
N GLY A 220 -15.84 -6.84 -26.03
CA GLY A 220 -15.31 -7.14 -27.35
C GLY A 220 -15.65 -6.08 -28.39
#